data_e29129b6e0155863c2b701f6ddf27367
#
_entry.id   e29129b6e0155863c2b701f6ddf27367
#
_cell.length_a   1.000
_cell.length_b   1.000
_cell.length_c   1.000
_cell.angle_alpha   90.00
_cell.angle_beta   90.00
_cell.angle_gamma   90.00
#
_symmetry.space_group_name_H-M   'P 1'
#
loop_
_entity.id
_entity.type
_entity.pdbx_description
1 polymer ?
#
loop_
_entity_poly.entity_id
_entity_poly.type
_entity_poly.pdbx_seq_one_letter_code
_entity_poly.pdbx_strand_id
1 'polypeptide(L)'
;MTVCSIISSLMSSKLTEKFSTSKIAAVSTALTAVGLFGFSISKNIYMMFFFTLFLGFGAGAIDAALNNYVAVHYKASHMNFLHCFYGIGVTLSPYIMSLALKNRSWESGYRWASIIQLVISVIAFASLPLWQKNGILSGVSEENSKSSFAELIKLPGVKTTWLVLFGSCSLEYVSGTWASSFLVNSRGLTADKAALFI
;
A
#
# COMPACT_ATOMS: atom_id res chain seq x y z
N MET A 1 -5.52 -9.25 5.73
CA MET A 1 -5.08 -8.08 4.96
C MET A 1 -4.96 -8.41 3.47
N THR A 2 -4.12 -9.33 3.07
CA THR A 2 -3.80 -9.68 1.66
C THR A 2 -5.04 -9.98 0.80
N VAL A 3 -5.99 -10.78 1.28
CA VAL A 3 -7.23 -11.07 0.53
C VAL A 3 -8.02 -9.80 0.22
N CYS A 4 -8.16 -8.89 1.19
CA CYS A 4 -8.87 -7.62 1.00
C CYS A 4 -8.13 -6.71 0.01
N SER A 5 -6.78 -6.69 0.07
CA SER A 5 -5.96 -5.94 -0.90
C SER A 5 -6.14 -6.48 -2.32
N ILE A 6 -6.14 -7.80 -2.50
CA ILE A 6 -6.36 -8.41 -3.83
C ILE A 6 -7.74 -8.04 -4.37
N ILE A 7 -8.80 -8.19 -3.56
CA ILE A 7 -10.17 -7.84 -3.97
C ILE A 7 -10.24 -6.35 -4.34
N SER A 8 -9.69 -5.48 -3.51
CA SER A 8 -9.69 -4.03 -3.72
C SER A 8 -8.91 -3.64 -4.97
N SER A 9 -7.76 -4.26 -5.20
CA SER A 9 -6.93 -4.05 -6.39
C SER A 9 -7.66 -4.46 -7.67
N LEU A 10 -8.31 -5.61 -7.68
CA LEU A 10 -9.12 -6.08 -8.82
C LEU A 10 -10.33 -5.18 -9.10
N MET A 11 -10.89 -4.56 -8.06
CA MET A 11 -12.00 -3.60 -8.21
C MET A 11 -11.54 -2.19 -8.58
N SER A 12 -10.25 -1.90 -8.50
CA SER A 12 -9.70 -0.55 -8.64
C SER A 12 -10.04 0.08 -9.99
N SER A 13 -9.98 -0.64 -11.11
CA SER A 13 -10.36 -0.10 -12.42
C SER A 13 -11.80 0.40 -12.45
N LYS A 14 -12.75 -0.40 -11.96
CA LYS A 14 -14.17 0.00 -11.88
C LYS A 14 -14.39 1.19 -10.94
N LEU A 15 -13.62 1.25 -9.86
CA LEU A 15 -13.69 2.35 -8.91
C LEU A 15 -13.12 3.65 -9.50
N THR A 16 -12.01 3.58 -10.26
CA THR A 16 -11.40 4.75 -10.92
C THR A 16 -12.28 5.30 -12.04
N GLU A 17 -12.96 4.45 -12.79
CA GLU A 17 -13.96 4.88 -13.78
C GLU A 17 -15.09 5.69 -13.14
N LYS A 18 -15.55 5.29 -11.95
CA LYS A 18 -16.67 5.92 -11.25
C LYS A 18 -16.29 7.14 -10.41
N PHE A 19 -15.17 7.09 -9.72
CA PHE A 19 -14.84 8.05 -8.64
C PHE A 19 -13.60 8.91 -8.90
N SER A 20 -12.88 8.73 -9.97
CA SER A 20 -11.55 9.30 -10.25
C SER A 20 -10.44 8.82 -9.32
N THR A 21 -9.21 8.76 -9.82
CA THR A 21 -8.03 8.31 -9.08
C THR A 21 -7.75 9.16 -7.84
N SER A 22 -7.93 10.48 -7.93
CA SER A 22 -7.70 11.39 -6.80
C SER A 22 -8.58 11.12 -5.59
N LYS A 23 -9.89 10.86 -5.82
CA LYS A 23 -10.84 10.52 -4.74
C LYS A 23 -10.51 9.16 -4.13
N ILE A 24 -10.15 8.19 -4.97
CA ILE A 24 -9.74 6.86 -4.49
C ILE A 24 -8.49 7.00 -3.63
N ALA A 25 -7.48 7.74 -4.06
CA ALA A 25 -6.27 7.97 -3.28
C ALA A 25 -6.59 8.60 -1.92
N ALA A 26 -7.41 9.67 -1.88
CA ALA A 26 -7.78 10.34 -0.63
C ALA A 26 -8.58 9.44 0.32
N VAL A 27 -9.58 8.69 -0.19
CA VAL A 27 -10.39 7.77 0.63
C VAL A 27 -9.55 6.60 1.10
N SER A 28 -8.70 6.04 0.25
CA SER A 28 -7.83 4.91 0.61
C SER A 28 -6.82 5.28 1.68
N THR A 29 -6.21 6.47 1.61
CA THR A 29 -5.32 6.96 2.67
C THR A 29 -6.06 7.17 4.00
N ALA A 30 -7.31 7.64 3.97
CA ALA A 30 -8.14 7.73 5.17
C ALA A 30 -8.47 6.35 5.76
N LEU A 31 -8.84 5.38 4.92
CA LEU A 31 -9.11 4.01 5.35
C LEU A 31 -7.88 3.37 6.01
N THR A 32 -6.69 3.54 5.43
CA THR A 32 -5.46 3.02 6.02
C THR A 32 -5.11 3.72 7.34
N ALA A 33 -5.35 5.03 7.47
CA ALA A 33 -5.16 5.76 8.72
C ALA A 33 -6.09 5.22 9.83
N VAL A 34 -7.38 5.00 9.51
CA VAL A 34 -8.35 4.38 10.42
C VAL A 34 -7.93 2.97 10.82
N GLY A 35 -7.47 2.16 9.87
CA GLY A 35 -6.97 0.82 10.14
C GLY A 35 -5.77 0.80 11.09
N LEU A 36 -4.76 1.65 10.86
CA LEU A 36 -3.59 1.78 11.73
C LEU A 36 -3.95 2.29 13.13
N PHE A 37 -4.83 3.29 13.22
CA PHE A 37 -5.34 3.77 14.50
C PHE A 37 -6.10 2.67 15.24
N GLY A 38 -6.94 1.92 14.53
CA GLY A 38 -7.66 0.79 15.06
C GLY A 38 -6.73 -0.28 15.64
N PHE A 39 -5.60 -0.57 14.99
CA PHE A 39 -4.58 -1.45 15.55
C PHE A 39 -4.02 -0.90 16.87
N SER A 40 -3.75 0.41 16.95
CA SER A 40 -3.18 1.04 18.15
C SER A 40 -4.07 0.98 19.38
N ILE A 41 -5.38 0.77 19.22
CA ILE A 41 -6.35 0.68 20.31
C ILE A 41 -6.93 -0.73 20.50
N SER A 42 -6.52 -1.68 19.67
CA SER A 42 -7.04 -3.05 19.67
C SER A 42 -6.58 -3.79 20.92
N LYS A 43 -7.55 -4.29 21.68
CA LYS A 43 -7.32 -5.08 22.91
C LYS A 43 -7.42 -6.58 22.69
N ASN A 44 -7.95 -7.02 21.56
CA ASN A 44 -8.13 -8.42 21.22
C ASN A 44 -7.96 -8.67 19.73
N ILE A 45 -7.76 -9.94 19.39
CA ILE A 45 -7.49 -10.39 18.02
C ILE A 45 -8.67 -10.08 17.06
N TYR A 46 -9.91 -10.10 17.54
CA TYR A 46 -11.08 -9.85 16.70
C TYR A 46 -11.13 -8.38 16.25
N MET A 47 -10.79 -7.43 17.13
CA MET A 47 -10.63 -6.02 16.77
C MET A 47 -9.54 -5.84 15.72
N MET A 48 -8.41 -6.51 15.88
CA MET A 48 -7.33 -6.46 14.87
C MET A 48 -7.80 -7.00 13.52
N PHE A 49 -8.53 -8.12 13.48
CA PHE A 49 -9.11 -8.64 12.26
C PHE A 49 -10.08 -7.65 11.61
N PHE A 50 -10.93 -7.00 12.37
CA PHE A 50 -11.85 -5.98 11.88
C PHE A 50 -11.11 -4.82 11.22
N PHE A 51 -10.10 -4.25 11.88
CA PHE A 51 -9.33 -3.13 11.34
C PHE A 51 -8.40 -3.54 10.19
N THR A 52 -8.02 -4.81 10.08
CA THR A 52 -7.31 -5.37 8.94
C THR A 52 -8.08 -5.20 7.61
N LEU A 53 -9.42 -5.18 7.66
CA LEU A 53 -10.24 -4.95 6.47
C LEU A 53 -9.98 -3.55 5.90
N PHE A 54 -9.97 -2.52 6.75
CA PHE A 54 -9.70 -1.14 6.33
C PHE A 54 -8.31 -0.99 5.73
N LEU A 55 -7.30 -1.59 6.36
CA LEU A 55 -5.93 -1.61 5.84
C LEU A 55 -5.85 -2.29 4.48
N GLY A 56 -6.46 -3.46 4.34
CA GLY A 56 -6.42 -4.22 3.09
C GLY A 56 -7.14 -3.50 1.95
N PHE A 57 -8.36 -3.02 2.18
CA PHE A 57 -9.11 -2.30 1.15
C PHE A 57 -8.45 -0.99 0.76
N GLY A 58 -7.95 -0.21 1.71
CA GLY A 58 -7.25 1.03 1.42
C GLY A 58 -5.94 0.79 0.64
N ALA A 59 -5.09 -0.11 1.11
CA ALA A 59 -3.80 -0.37 0.47
C ALA A 59 -3.95 -0.90 -0.96
N GLY A 60 -4.84 -1.87 -1.21
CA GLY A 60 -5.01 -2.44 -2.54
C GLY A 60 -5.59 -1.45 -3.56
N ALA A 61 -6.55 -0.62 -3.15
CA ALA A 61 -7.16 0.35 -4.05
C ALA A 61 -6.19 1.47 -4.46
N ILE A 62 -5.44 2.03 -3.51
CA ILE A 62 -4.51 3.12 -3.79
C ILE A 62 -3.35 2.66 -4.65
N ASP A 63 -2.79 1.48 -4.35
CA ASP A 63 -1.65 0.93 -5.10
C ASP A 63 -2.02 0.76 -6.57
N ALA A 64 -3.09 0.04 -6.87
CA ALA A 64 -3.52 -0.17 -8.24
C ALA A 64 -3.91 1.14 -8.95
N ALA A 65 -4.62 2.05 -8.26
CA ALA A 65 -5.07 3.31 -8.86
C ALA A 65 -3.91 4.26 -9.19
N LEU A 66 -2.93 4.42 -8.29
CA LEU A 66 -1.78 5.30 -8.53
C LEU A 66 -0.82 4.74 -9.55
N ASN A 67 -0.53 3.44 -9.51
CA ASN A 67 0.34 2.81 -10.50
C ASN A 67 -0.25 2.94 -11.91
N ASN A 68 -1.55 2.67 -12.08
CA ASN A 68 -2.23 2.86 -13.36
C ASN A 68 -2.19 4.33 -13.80
N TYR A 69 -2.51 5.26 -12.90
CA TYR A 69 -2.51 6.69 -13.21
C TYR A 69 -1.14 7.19 -13.67
N VAL A 70 -0.07 6.82 -12.97
CA VAL A 70 1.29 7.22 -13.32
C VAL A 70 1.73 6.55 -14.64
N ALA A 71 1.38 5.29 -14.87
CA ALA A 71 1.71 4.57 -16.09
C ALA A 71 1.09 5.22 -17.34
N VAL A 72 -0.16 5.71 -17.22
CA VAL A 72 -0.91 6.31 -18.35
C VAL A 72 -0.52 7.78 -18.59
N HIS A 73 -0.28 8.57 -17.54
CA HIS A 73 -0.16 10.03 -17.67
C HIS A 73 1.27 10.55 -17.57
N TYR A 74 2.22 9.73 -17.13
CA TYR A 74 3.58 10.17 -16.85
C TYR A 74 4.65 9.28 -17.51
N LYS A 75 5.89 9.76 -17.51
CA LYS A 75 7.05 9.00 -18.04
C LYS A 75 7.47 7.90 -17.05
N ALA A 76 8.14 6.87 -17.54
CA ALA A 76 8.69 5.79 -16.73
C ALA A 76 9.55 6.26 -15.52
N SER A 77 10.25 7.40 -15.66
CA SER A 77 11.02 7.99 -14.57
C SER A 77 10.15 8.36 -13.35
N HIS A 78 8.91 8.80 -13.57
CA HIS A 78 7.99 9.12 -12.47
C HIS A 78 7.50 7.86 -11.75
N MET A 79 7.34 6.76 -12.49
CA MET A 79 7.05 5.45 -11.89
C MET A 79 8.21 5.01 -10.99
N ASN A 80 9.45 5.21 -11.41
CA ASN A 80 10.62 4.91 -10.59
C ASN A 80 10.65 5.77 -9.30
N PHE A 81 10.25 7.05 -9.37
CA PHE A 81 10.11 7.88 -8.16
C PHE A 81 9.02 7.35 -7.22
N LEU A 82 7.88 6.90 -7.74
CA LEU A 82 6.83 6.30 -6.93
C LEU A 82 7.37 5.11 -6.11
N HIS A 83 8.09 4.21 -6.77
CA HIS A 83 8.71 3.06 -6.10
C HIS A 83 9.87 3.44 -5.18
N CYS A 84 10.63 4.50 -5.50
CA CYS A 84 11.66 5.03 -4.60
C CYS A 84 11.07 5.51 -3.27
N PHE A 85 9.96 6.25 -3.30
CA PHE A 85 9.26 6.67 -2.09
C PHE A 85 8.69 5.50 -1.30
N TYR A 86 8.21 4.46 -1.97
CA TYR A 86 7.84 3.20 -1.32
C TYR A 86 9.04 2.59 -0.57
N GLY A 87 10.21 2.49 -1.22
CA GLY A 87 11.44 2.00 -0.61
C GLY A 87 11.88 2.81 0.62
N ILE A 88 11.77 4.15 0.56
CA ILE A 88 12.01 5.02 1.72
C ILE A 88 11.06 4.68 2.87
N GLY A 89 9.76 4.50 2.57
CA GLY A 89 8.76 4.13 3.57
C GLY A 89 9.05 2.78 4.23
N VAL A 90 9.39 1.77 3.43
CA VAL A 90 9.79 0.43 3.92
C VAL A 90 11.03 0.51 4.80
N THR A 91 12.01 1.35 4.46
CA THR A 91 13.22 1.53 5.26
C THR A 91 12.95 2.27 6.57
N LEU A 92 12.09 3.28 6.59
CA LEU A 92 11.83 4.10 7.77
C LEU A 92 10.87 3.44 8.77
N SER A 93 9.91 2.65 8.30
CA SER A 93 8.88 2.05 9.16
C SER A 93 9.43 1.14 10.27
N PRO A 94 10.47 0.29 10.04
CA PRO A 94 11.08 -0.50 11.08
C PRO A 94 11.72 0.33 12.20
N TYR A 95 12.31 1.48 11.89
CA TYR A 95 12.87 2.37 12.90
C TYR A 95 11.80 2.93 13.84
N ILE A 96 10.64 3.33 13.31
CA ILE A 96 9.49 3.79 14.10
C ILE A 96 9.04 2.67 15.05
N MET A 97 8.90 1.46 14.53
CA MET A 97 8.47 0.31 15.32
C MET A 97 9.51 -0.10 16.36
N SER A 98 10.79 -0.10 16.00
CA SER A 98 11.88 -0.38 16.94
C SER A 98 11.90 0.61 18.12
N LEU A 99 11.76 1.91 17.86
CA LEU A 99 11.67 2.94 18.88
C LEU A 99 10.45 2.73 19.80
N ALA A 100 9.31 2.33 19.23
CA ALA A 100 8.12 2.02 20.00
C ALA A 100 8.32 0.78 20.90
N LEU A 101 8.94 -0.27 20.37
CA LEU A 101 9.22 -1.51 21.11
C LEU A 101 10.22 -1.33 22.24
N LYS A 102 11.20 -0.41 22.11
CA LYS A 102 12.08 -0.02 23.24
C LYS A 102 11.29 0.45 24.45
N ASN A 103 10.17 1.13 24.23
CA ASN A 103 9.23 1.57 25.26
C ASN A 103 8.22 0.48 25.66
N ARG A 104 8.39 -0.75 25.17
CA ARG A 104 7.54 -1.92 25.38
C ARG A 104 6.07 -1.74 24.92
N SER A 105 5.84 -0.90 23.92
CA SER A 105 4.49 -0.60 23.43
C SER A 105 4.45 -0.62 21.90
N TRP A 106 4.04 -1.74 21.33
CA TRP A 106 3.77 -1.86 19.90
C TRP A 106 2.60 -0.96 19.45
N GLU A 107 1.64 -0.72 20.34
CA GLU A 107 0.50 0.17 20.11
C GLU A 107 0.96 1.60 19.79
N SER A 108 2.01 2.06 20.45
CA SER A 108 2.60 3.38 20.19
C SER A 108 3.15 3.49 18.78
N GLY A 109 3.77 2.43 18.26
CA GLY A 109 4.27 2.39 16.88
C GLY A 109 3.15 2.56 15.86
N TYR A 110 2.06 1.81 16.02
CA TYR A 110 0.87 1.96 15.17
C TYR A 110 0.20 3.32 15.32
N ARG A 111 0.20 3.90 16.53
CA ARG A 111 -0.34 5.24 16.77
C ARG A 111 0.45 6.32 16.04
N TRP A 112 1.76 6.27 16.09
CA TRP A 112 2.62 7.21 15.36
C TRP A 112 2.45 7.05 13.85
N ALA A 113 2.44 5.81 13.35
CA ALA A 113 2.17 5.55 11.94
C ALA A 113 0.78 6.07 11.52
N SER A 114 -0.24 5.91 12.36
CA SER A 114 -1.59 6.39 12.07
C SER A 114 -1.67 7.93 12.02
N ILE A 115 -0.93 8.64 12.87
CA ILE A 115 -0.85 10.11 12.86
C ILE A 115 -0.21 10.59 11.56
N ILE A 116 0.92 9.98 11.16
CA ILE A 116 1.58 10.32 9.89
C ILE A 116 0.63 10.07 8.72
N GLN A 117 -0.04 8.92 8.71
CA GLN A 117 -1.00 8.57 7.66
C GLN A 117 -2.21 9.50 7.64
N LEU A 118 -2.68 9.96 8.80
CA LEU A 118 -3.77 10.94 8.90
C LEU A 118 -3.36 12.29 8.30
N VAL A 119 -2.14 12.77 8.58
CA VAL A 119 -1.62 14.00 7.97
C VAL A 119 -1.57 13.85 6.45
N ILE A 120 -1.06 12.74 5.94
CA ILE A 120 -1.03 12.45 4.49
C ILE A 120 -2.47 12.43 3.93
N SER A 121 -3.41 11.84 4.63
CA SER A 121 -4.82 11.80 4.23
C SER A 121 -5.41 13.21 4.14
N VAL A 122 -5.17 14.05 5.14
CA VAL A 122 -5.62 15.47 5.13
C VAL A 122 -5.03 16.22 3.93
N ILE A 123 -3.74 16.05 3.66
CA ILE A 123 -3.08 16.64 2.48
C ILE A 123 -3.71 16.12 1.18
N ALA A 124 -3.99 14.82 1.09
CA ALA A 124 -4.64 14.22 -0.07
C ALA A 124 -6.04 14.81 -0.30
N PHE A 125 -6.86 14.96 0.74
CA PHE A 125 -8.17 15.61 0.63
C PHE A 125 -8.06 17.10 0.26
N ALA A 126 -7.14 17.84 0.87
CA ALA A 126 -6.90 19.24 0.55
C ALA A 126 -6.41 19.44 -0.89
N SER A 127 -5.73 18.46 -1.47
CA SER A 127 -5.24 18.52 -2.85
C SER A 127 -6.31 18.22 -3.91
N LEU A 128 -7.48 17.68 -3.54
CA LEU A 128 -8.53 17.31 -4.50
C LEU A 128 -8.92 18.44 -5.48
N PRO A 129 -9.07 19.71 -5.06
CA PRO A 129 -9.39 20.80 -5.98
C PRO A 129 -8.30 21.07 -7.03
N LEU A 130 -7.03 20.79 -6.68
CA LEU A 130 -5.90 21.00 -7.59
C LEU A 130 -5.92 19.98 -8.75
N TRP A 131 -6.33 18.76 -8.48
CA TRP A 131 -6.48 17.73 -9.51
C TRP A 131 -7.57 18.11 -10.53
N GLN A 132 -8.66 18.71 -10.08
CA GLN A 132 -9.75 19.17 -10.94
C GLN A 132 -9.32 20.33 -11.84
N LYS A 133 -8.58 21.30 -11.27
CA LYS A 133 -8.16 22.54 -11.96
C LYS A 133 -7.17 22.27 -13.11
N ASN A 134 -6.34 21.25 -13.00
CA ASN A 134 -5.30 20.95 -13.97
C ASN A 134 -5.79 20.11 -15.18
N GLY A 135 -7.10 19.89 -15.32
CA GLY A 135 -7.66 19.13 -16.43
C GLY A 135 -7.27 17.63 -16.46
N ILE A 136 -6.57 17.20 -15.45
CA ILE A 136 -6.07 15.82 -15.29
C ILE A 136 -7.22 14.83 -15.11
N LEU A 137 -8.44 15.35 -14.86
CA LEU A 137 -9.68 14.56 -14.77
C LEU A 137 -10.44 14.45 -16.09
N SER A 138 -10.13 15.29 -17.06
CA SER A 138 -10.69 15.14 -18.40
C SER A 138 -9.98 13.97 -19.04
N GLY A 139 -10.63 12.83 -18.94
CA GLY A 139 -10.13 11.58 -19.47
C GLY A 139 -9.36 11.79 -20.76
N VAL A 140 -8.09 11.40 -20.77
CA VAL A 140 -7.70 10.56 -21.87
C VAL A 140 -8.80 9.51 -21.86
N SER A 141 -9.71 9.63 -22.81
CA SER A 141 -10.65 8.56 -23.13
C SER A 141 -9.73 7.36 -23.24
N GLU A 142 -9.71 6.54 -22.17
CA GLU A 142 -9.23 5.19 -22.35
C GLU A 142 -10.05 4.73 -23.53
N GLU A 143 -9.44 4.77 -24.70
CA GLU A 143 -9.93 4.00 -25.80
C GLU A 143 -10.05 2.62 -25.19
N ASN A 144 -11.29 2.30 -24.82
CA ASN A 144 -11.66 1.09 -24.11
C ASN A 144 -11.23 -0.10 -24.98
N SER A 145 -9.94 -0.37 -25.05
CA SER A 145 -9.48 -1.69 -25.40
C SER A 145 -9.88 -2.54 -24.18
N LYS A 146 -11.13 -2.97 -24.16
CA LYS A 146 -11.61 -4.03 -23.27
C LYS A 146 -10.91 -5.32 -23.66
N SER A 147 -9.56 -5.29 -23.60
CA SER A 147 -8.75 -6.48 -23.82
C SER A 147 -9.11 -7.45 -22.71
N SER A 148 -9.69 -8.57 -23.10
CA SER A 148 -10.01 -9.64 -22.16
C SER A 148 -8.71 -10.07 -21.45
N PHE A 149 -8.80 -10.38 -20.17
CA PHE A 149 -7.67 -10.97 -19.42
C PHE A 149 -7.01 -12.14 -20.17
N ALA A 150 -7.82 -12.93 -20.89
CA ALA A 150 -7.33 -14.03 -21.73
C ALA A 150 -6.50 -13.56 -22.94
N GLU A 151 -6.75 -12.36 -23.46
CA GLU A 151 -5.97 -11.76 -24.56
C GLU A 151 -4.66 -11.18 -24.03
N LEU A 152 -4.68 -10.54 -22.85
CA LEU A 152 -3.47 -10.01 -22.21
C LEU A 152 -2.44 -11.11 -21.91
N ILE A 153 -2.88 -12.30 -21.46
CA ILE A 153 -1.99 -13.44 -21.20
C ILE A 153 -1.29 -13.93 -22.47
N LYS A 154 -1.89 -13.72 -23.66
CA LYS A 154 -1.33 -14.17 -24.93
C LYS A 154 -0.24 -13.24 -25.47
N LEU A 155 -0.13 -12.01 -24.92
CA LEU A 155 0.90 -11.08 -25.35
C LEU A 155 2.30 -11.63 -25.05
N PRO A 156 3.26 -11.48 -25.97
CA PRO A 156 4.62 -11.95 -25.76
C PRO A 156 5.26 -11.23 -24.55
N GLY A 157 5.92 -11.99 -23.69
CA GLY A 157 6.60 -11.45 -22.51
C GLY A 157 5.71 -11.35 -21.24
N VAL A 158 4.39 -11.27 -21.33
CA VAL A 158 3.50 -11.08 -20.17
C VAL A 158 3.67 -12.21 -19.16
N LYS A 159 3.67 -13.46 -19.60
CA LYS A 159 3.83 -14.62 -18.70
C LYS A 159 5.19 -14.59 -17.97
N THR A 160 6.25 -14.25 -18.68
CA THR A 160 7.60 -14.16 -18.11
C THR A 160 7.68 -13.03 -17.10
N THR A 161 7.14 -11.85 -17.43
CA THR A 161 7.08 -10.71 -16.51
C THR A 161 6.29 -11.05 -15.25
N TRP A 162 5.16 -11.72 -15.35
CA TRP A 162 4.39 -12.14 -14.20
C TRP A 162 5.12 -13.16 -13.32
N LEU A 163 5.82 -14.11 -13.94
CA LEU A 163 6.64 -15.08 -13.19
C LEU A 163 7.77 -14.39 -12.41
N VAL A 164 8.46 -13.45 -13.05
CA VAL A 164 9.54 -12.68 -12.41
C VAL A 164 8.99 -11.82 -11.28
N LEU A 165 7.89 -11.09 -11.50
CA LEU A 165 7.25 -10.29 -10.47
C LEU A 165 6.74 -11.15 -9.31
N PHE A 166 6.11 -12.28 -9.60
CA PHE A 166 5.66 -13.21 -8.58
C PHE A 166 6.82 -13.70 -7.70
N GLY A 167 7.93 -14.12 -8.32
CA GLY A 167 9.11 -14.58 -7.59
C GLY A 167 9.72 -13.46 -6.73
N SER A 168 9.92 -12.29 -7.29
CA SER A 168 10.50 -11.13 -6.59
C SER A 168 9.63 -10.68 -5.41
N CYS A 169 8.33 -10.47 -5.64
CA CYS A 169 7.41 -10.06 -4.58
C CYS A 169 7.23 -11.15 -3.51
N SER A 170 7.28 -12.43 -3.88
CA SER A 170 7.21 -13.51 -2.90
C SER A 170 8.43 -13.54 -1.98
N LEU A 171 9.63 -13.35 -2.51
CA LEU A 171 10.85 -13.27 -1.73
C LEU A 171 10.82 -12.06 -0.76
N GLU A 172 10.44 -10.89 -1.27
CA GLU A 172 10.29 -9.68 -0.45
C GLU A 172 9.28 -9.88 0.67
N TYR A 173 8.10 -10.42 0.35
CA TYR A 173 7.04 -10.63 1.33
C TYR A 173 7.40 -11.66 2.39
N VAL A 174 8.02 -12.77 2.02
CA VAL A 174 8.47 -13.81 2.96
C VAL A 174 9.55 -13.26 3.87
N SER A 175 10.55 -12.55 3.32
CA SER A 175 11.61 -11.93 4.10
C SER A 175 11.06 -10.92 5.09
N GLY A 176 10.23 -9.98 4.65
CA GLY A 176 9.63 -8.96 5.51
C GLY A 176 8.72 -9.54 6.60
N THR A 177 8.00 -10.64 6.31
CA THR A 177 7.08 -11.23 7.29
C THR A 177 7.81 -12.06 8.35
N TRP A 178 8.83 -12.82 7.96
CA TRP A 178 9.43 -13.84 8.83
C TRP A 178 10.78 -13.49 9.41
N ALA A 179 11.51 -12.52 8.83
CA ALA A 179 12.87 -12.20 9.26
C ALA A 179 12.95 -11.82 10.74
N SER A 180 12.11 -10.94 11.25
CA SER A 180 12.08 -10.58 12.67
C SER A 180 11.82 -11.77 13.58
N SER A 181 10.83 -12.59 13.25
CA SER A 181 10.49 -13.78 14.03
C SER A 181 11.63 -14.79 14.05
N PHE A 182 12.31 -14.97 12.92
CA PHE A 182 13.50 -15.80 12.82
C PHE A 182 14.66 -15.26 13.71
N LEU A 183 14.93 -13.96 13.64
CA LEU A 183 16.00 -13.33 14.41
C LEU A 183 15.76 -13.42 15.92
N VAL A 184 14.50 -13.23 16.37
CA VAL A 184 14.15 -13.36 17.79
C VAL A 184 14.25 -14.82 18.24
N ASN A 185 13.60 -15.76 17.52
CA ASN A 185 13.44 -17.13 17.98
C ASN A 185 14.70 -18.00 17.77
N SER A 186 15.45 -17.74 16.67
CA SER A 186 16.60 -18.59 16.29
C SER A 186 17.94 -17.94 16.63
N ARG A 187 18.02 -16.62 16.77
CA ARG A 187 19.26 -15.87 17.05
C ARG A 187 19.25 -15.18 18.39
N GLY A 188 18.14 -15.22 19.13
CA GLY A 188 18.03 -14.62 20.47
C GLY A 188 18.10 -13.09 20.51
N LEU A 189 17.86 -12.41 19.37
CA LEU A 189 17.80 -10.95 19.36
C LEU A 189 16.57 -10.44 20.12
N THR A 190 16.69 -9.25 20.70
CA THR A 190 15.54 -8.54 21.25
C THR A 190 14.63 -8.04 20.14
N ALA A 191 13.32 -7.94 20.39
CA ALA A 191 12.31 -7.58 19.38
C ALA A 191 12.59 -6.22 18.72
N ASP A 192 13.09 -5.25 19.50
CA ASP A 192 13.47 -3.92 19.02
C ASP A 192 14.64 -3.97 18.02
N LYS A 193 15.64 -4.80 18.30
CA LYS A 193 16.77 -5.01 17.38
C LYS A 193 16.36 -5.80 16.16
N ALA A 194 15.57 -6.86 16.32
CA ALA A 194 15.09 -7.67 15.21
C ALA A 194 14.22 -6.86 14.23
N ALA A 195 13.46 -5.88 14.72
CA ALA A 195 12.69 -4.98 13.89
C ALA A 195 13.52 -4.07 12.97
N LEU A 196 14.80 -3.82 13.29
CA LEU A 196 15.68 -2.98 12.46
C LEU A 196 16.24 -3.70 11.22
N PHE A 197 16.07 -5.02 11.15
CA PHE A 197 16.61 -5.85 10.05
C PHE A 197 15.55 -6.26 9.02
N ILE A 198 14.39 -5.63 9.04
CA ILE A 198 13.33 -5.80 8.04
C ILE A 198 13.33 -4.59 7.11
#